data_ca11eb02c39e1ab1b40dc9425c601985
#
_entry.id   ca11eb02c39e1ab1b40dc9425c601985
#
_cell.length_a   1.000
_cell.length_b   1.000
_cell.length_c   1.000
_cell.angle_alpha   90.00
_cell.angle_beta   90.00
_cell.angle_gamma   90.00
#
_symmetry.space_group_name_H-M   'P 1'
#
loop_
_entity.id
_entity.type
_entity.pdbx_description
1 polymer ?
#
loop_
_entity_poly.entity_id
_entity_poly.type
_entity_poly.pdbx_seq_one_letter_code
_entity_poly.pdbx_strand_id
1 'polypeptide(L)'
;MTNKDFQKLDDAVRRNVAKKYGWRQSSYLDWKVEEGYIFILLHCEPKDAWLKVKPLYFDDLWWEITGIFRNEKKPPMSLRGNGYAAISAQKIATYDALVNDTNSYTAEDLEEIWDRIFRKAASDILQFLKENPDANTFFPDESKVMAFNNDRLDYIMALLHNNREEEAIAIIMEAKNKDHKCYMRFPNGDGYDAILEWCKKRKESTEKCSPDTTTRNSFIDKIGNKLVKIFKK
;
A
#
# COMPACT_ATOMS: atom_id res chain seq x y z
N MET A 1 -10.17 -24.96 -29.15
CA MET A 1 -10.65 -24.56 -27.76
C MET A 1 -11.27 -23.17 -27.84
N THR A 2 -12.38 -22.87 -27.15
CA THR A 2 -12.90 -21.50 -27.12
C THR A 2 -12.07 -20.63 -26.15
N ASN A 3 -12.08 -19.32 -26.31
CA ASN A 3 -11.38 -18.42 -25.36
C ASN A 3 -11.84 -18.62 -23.92
N LYS A 4 -13.13 -18.92 -23.71
CA LYS A 4 -13.68 -19.20 -22.38
C LYS A 4 -13.15 -20.50 -21.78
N ASP A 5 -12.97 -21.53 -22.61
CA ASP A 5 -12.42 -22.82 -22.16
C ASP A 5 -10.93 -22.68 -21.84
N PHE A 6 -10.21 -21.91 -22.66
CA PHE A 6 -8.82 -21.59 -22.42
C PHE A 6 -8.64 -20.85 -21.07
N GLN A 7 -9.42 -19.78 -20.82
CA GLN A 7 -9.35 -19.03 -19.55
C GLN A 7 -9.62 -19.94 -18.34
N LYS A 8 -10.59 -20.86 -18.43
CA LYS A 8 -10.86 -21.80 -17.35
C LYS A 8 -9.70 -22.75 -17.11
N LEU A 9 -9.08 -23.26 -18.20
CA LEU A 9 -7.93 -24.14 -18.09
C LEU A 9 -6.74 -23.40 -17.48
N ASP A 10 -6.43 -22.23 -17.99
CA ASP A 10 -5.35 -21.38 -17.52
C ASP A 10 -5.52 -21.04 -16.01
N ASP A 11 -6.70 -20.56 -15.62
CA ASP A 11 -7.03 -20.28 -14.22
C ASP A 11 -6.87 -21.52 -13.32
N ALA A 12 -7.27 -22.69 -13.78
CA ALA A 12 -7.17 -23.92 -13.00
C ALA A 12 -5.70 -24.35 -12.80
N VAL A 13 -4.91 -24.32 -13.88
CA VAL A 13 -3.49 -24.65 -13.85
C VAL A 13 -2.72 -23.65 -12.99
N ARG A 14 -2.91 -22.36 -13.23
CA ARG A 14 -2.28 -21.28 -12.48
C ARG A 14 -2.54 -21.42 -10.97
N ARG A 15 -3.79 -21.73 -10.59
CA ARG A 15 -4.15 -21.97 -9.18
C ARG A 15 -3.34 -23.07 -8.53
N ASN A 16 -3.14 -24.16 -9.24
CA ASN A 16 -2.40 -25.28 -8.72
C ASN A 16 -0.93 -24.95 -8.57
N VAL A 17 -0.34 -24.26 -9.55
CA VAL A 17 1.05 -23.83 -9.50
C VAL A 17 1.26 -22.75 -8.41
N ALA A 18 0.41 -21.73 -8.34
CA ALA A 18 0.49 -20.69 -7.32
C ALA A 18 0.58 -21.24 -5.89
N LYS A 19 -0.21 -22.28 -5.58
CA LYS A 19 -0.19 -22.94 -4.27
C LYS A 19 1.16 -23.56 -3.94
N LYS A 20 1.88 -24.14 -4.92
CA LYS A 20 3.24 -24.70 -4.71
C LYS A 20 4.22 -23.65 -4.19
N TYR A 21 4.01 -22.38 -4.57
CA TYR A 21 4.86 -21.24 -4.18
C TYR A 21 4.28 -20.40 -3.02
N GLY A 22 3.20 -20.89 -2.38
CA GLY A 22 2.60 -20.25 -1.21
C GLY A 22 1.78 -18.99 -1.53
N TRP A 23 1.37 -18.82 -2.80
CA TRP A 23 0.50 -17.71 -3.19
C TRP A 23 -0.97 -18.02 -2.90
N ARG A 24 -1.71 -16.98 -2.57
CA ARG A 24 -3.17 -16.99 -2.43
C ARG A 24 -3.81 -16.28 -3.60
N GLN A 25 -5.08 -16.55 -3.84
CA GLN A 25 -5.78 -16.10 -5.04
C GLN A 25 -7.06 -15.33 -4.75
N SER A 26 -7.32 -14.36 -5.60
CA SER A 26 -8.64 -13.84 -5.92
C SER A 26 -8.83 -13.88 -7.45
N SER A 27 -10.00 -13.46 -7.97
CA SER A 27 -10.44 -13.73 -9.35
C SER A 27 -9.46 -13.33 -10.46
N TYR A 28 -8.66 -12.28 -10.30
CA TYR A 28 -7.75 -11.82 -11.37
C TYR A 28 -6.31 -11.62 -10.91
N LEU A 29 -5.97 -11.94 -9.68
CA LEU A 29 -4.62 -11.73 -9.17
C LEU A 29 -4.26 -12.80 -8.14
N ASP A 30 -3.00 -13.09 -8.10
CA ASP A 30 -2.39 -13.87 -7.03
C ASP A 30 -1.66 -12.92 -6.08
N TRP A 31 -1.65 -13.25 -4.80
CA TRP A 31 -0.99 -12.42 -3.81
C TRP A 31 -0.30 -13.22 -2.72
N LYS A 32 0.75 -12.64 -2.18
CA LYS A 32 1.55 -13.20 -1.10
C LYS A 32 1.95 -12.08 -0.14
N VAL A 33 2.05 -12.39 1.15
CA VAL A 33 2.51 -11.44 2.18
C VAL A 33 3.82 -11.94 2.75
N GLU A 34 4.84 -11.08 2.73
CA GLU A 34 6.14 -11.33 3.34
C GLU A 34 6.70 -10.02 3.91
N GLU A 35 7.30 -10.08 5.11
CA GLU A 35 8.04 -8.97 5.76
C GLU A 35 7.30 -7.62 5.75
N GLY A 36 5.98 -7.63 5.99
CA GLY A 36 5.16 -6.41 6.01
C GLY A 36 4.74 -5.87 4.65
N TYR A 37 5.13 -6.55 3.56
CA TYR A 37 4.72 -6.23 2.19
C TYR A 37 3.62 -7.18 1.69
N ILE A 38 2.78 -6.68 0.79
CA ILE A 38 1.98 -7.51 -0.09
C ILE A 38 2.58 -7.48 -1.49
N PHE A 39 2.87 -8.67 -2.02
CA PHE A 39 3.26 -8.90 -3.41
C PHE A 39 2.03 -9.35 -4.19
N ILE A 40 1.83 -8.77 -5.36
CA ILE A 40 0.66 -8.99 -6.21
C ILE A 40 1.15 -9.35 -7.59
N LEU A 41 0.79 -10.54 -8.07
CA LEU A 41 0.97 -10.94 -9.45
C LEU A 41 -0.32 -10.66 -10.21
N LEU A 42 -0.31 -9.61 -11.01
CA LEU A 42 -1.44 -9.18 -11.81
C LEU A 42 -1.31 -9.73 -13.24
N HIS A 43 -2.35 -10.37 -13.71
CA HIS A 43 -2.42 -10.89 -15.09
C HIS A 43 -2.95 -9.80 -16.01
N CYS A 44 -2.14 -9.40 -16.97
CA CYS A 44 -2.52 -8.46 -18.03
C CYS A 44 -2.77 -9.26 -19.29
N GLU A 45 -4.04 -9.47 -19.62
CA GLU A 45 -4.42 -10.22 -20.82
C GLU A 45 -3.80 -9.63 -22.11
N PRO A 46 -3.38 -10.46 -23.04
CA PRO A 46 -3.21 -11.92 -22.95
C PRO A 46 -1.74 -12.36 -22.75
N LYS A 47 -0.80 -11.45 -22.52
CA LYS A 47 0.63 -11.71 -22.75
C LYS A 47 1.55 -11.54 -21.56
N ASP A 48 1.19 -10.69 -20.59
CA ASP A 48 2.11 -10.29 -19.53
C ASP A 48 1.55 -10.60 -18.14
N ALA A 49 2.45 -10.93 -17.20
CA ALA A 49 2.18 -10.91 -15.78
C ALA A 49 3.07 -9.86 -15.11
N TRP A 50 2.51 -9.03 -14.26
CA TRP A 50 3.22 -7.97 -13.55
C TRP A 50 3.34 -8.30 -12.08
N LEU A 51 4.57 -8.36 -11.59
CA LEU A 51 4.83 -8.40 -10.16
C LEU A 51 4.82 -6.97 -9.61
N LYS A 52 3.93 -6.75 -8.66
CA LYS A 52 3.78 -5.47 -7.95
C LYS A 52 3.97 -5.67 -6.46
N VAL A 53 4.36 -4.62 -5.77
CA VAL A 53 4.60 -4.63 -4.32
C VAL A 53 4.14 -3.32 -3.69
N LYS A 54 3.69 -3.40 -2.45
CA LYS A 54 3.49 -2.26 -1.55
C LYS A 54 3.55 -2.71 -0.09
N PRO A 55 3.91 -1.83 0.84
CA PRO A 55 3.72 -2.07 2.27
C PRO A 55 2.24 -2.27 2.62
N LEU A 56 1.96 -3.11 3.59
CA LEU A 56 0.59 -3.32 4.09
C LEU A 56 0.00 -2.05 4.70
N TYR A 57 0.82 -1.23 5.35
CA TYR A 57 0.38 -0.01 6.01
C TYR A 57 -0.20 1.04 5.04
N PHE A 58 0.13 0.98 3.73
CA PHE A 58 -0.47 1.90 2.74
C PHE A 58 -1.99 1.81 2.77
N ASP A 59 -2.52 0.59 2.71
CA ASP A 59 -3.97 0.40 2.72
C ASP A 59 -4.55 0.58 4.12
N ASP A 60 -3.86 0.17 5.17
CA ASP A 60 -4.32 0.34 6.55
C ASP A 60 -4.52 1.83 6.88
N LEU A 61 -3.53 2.67 6.54
CA LEU A 61 -3.60 4.11 6.73
C LEU A 61 -4.67 4.74 5.82
N TRP A 62 -4.74 4.31 4.54
CA TRP A 62 -5.75 4.78 3.62
C TRP A 62 -7.17 4.48 4.10
N TRP A 63 -7.41 3.28 4.61
CA TRP A 63 -8.71 2.89 5.15
C TRP A 63 -9.05 3.60 6.45
N GLU A 64 -8.06 3.91 7.27
CA GLU A 64 -8.23 4.77 8.44
C GLU A 64 -8.67 6.18 8.03
N ILE A 65 -7.95 6.80 7.11
CA ILE A 65 -8.22 8.15 6.60
C ILE A 65 -9.63 8.25 6.00
N THR A 66 -9.98 7.29 5.16
CA THR A 66 -11.24 7.33 4.40
C THR A 66 -12.43 6.73 5.15
N GLY A 67 -12.18 5.93 6.16
CA GLY A 67 -13.20 5.22 6.92
C GLY A 67 -13.94 4.14 6.12
N ILE A 68 -13.40 3.68 4.97
CA ILE A 68 -14.06 2.70 4.09
C ILE A 68 -14.43 1.42 4.84
N PHE A 69 -13.58 0.96 5.78
CA PHE A 69 -13.80 -0.28 6.54
C PHE A 69 -13.95 -0.04 8.05
N ARG A 70 -14.47 1.13 8.45
CA ARG A 70 -14.59 1.52 9.87
C ARG A 70 -15.30 0.47 10.74
N ASN A 71 -16.23 -0.28 10.17
CA ASN A 71 -17.03 -1.29 10.87
C ASN A 71 -16.50 -2.71 10.71
N GLU A 72 -15.41 -2.93 9.98
CA GLU A 72 -14.83 -4.24 9.77
C GLU A 72 -13.61 -4.45 10.67
N LYS A 73 -13.62 -5.55 11.45
CA LYS A 73 -12.49 -5.88 12.33
C LYS A 73 -11.20 -6.19 11.56
N LYS A 74 -11.32 -6.79 10.37
CA LYS A 74 -10.19 -7.11 9.48
C LYS A 74 -10.67 -7.03 8.03
N PRO A 75 -10.30 -6.00 7.28
CA PRO A 75 -10.59 -5.95 5.85
C PRO A 75 -9.98 -7.15 5.10
N PRO A 76 -10.68 -7.72 4.12
CA PRO A 76 -10.17 -8.85 3.36
C PRO A 76 -8.84 -8.52 2.65
N MET A 77 -7.85 -9.40 2.79
CA MET A 77 -6.53 -9.22 2.16
C MET A 77 -6.62 -9.09 0.64
N SER A 78 -7.61 -9.76 0.01
CA SER A 78 -7.86 -9.68 -1.43
C SER A 78 -8.21 -8.27 -1.92
N LEU A 79 -8.75 -7.41 -1.06
CA LEU A 79 -9.08 -6.03 -1.41
C LEU A 79 -7.84 -5.15 -1.56
N ARG A 80 -6.71 -5.52 -0.95
CA ARG A 80 -5.44 -4.81 -1.12
C ARG A 80 -4.89 -4.88 -2.55
N GLY A 81 -5.31 -5.87 -3.33
CA GLY A 81 -4.99 -5.96 -4.76
C GLY A 81 -5.97 -5.22 -5.66
N ASN A 82 -7.10 -4.76 -5.13
CA ASN A 82 -8.15 -4.11 -5.89
C ASN A 82 -7.95 -2.59 -5.89
N GLY A 83 -7.58 -2.02 -7.05
CA GLY A 83 -7.32 -0.60 -7.21
C GLY A 83 -8.48 0.35 -6.90
N TYR A 84 -9.70 -0.16 -6.69
CA TYR A 84 -10.86 0.66 -6.31
C TYR A 84 -10.89 1.02 -4.81
N ALA A 85 -10.37 0.14 -3.95
CA ALA A 85 -10.44 0.32 -2.50
C ALA A 85 -9.04 0.41 -1.85
N ALA A 86 -7.98 0.29 -2.63
CA ALA A 86 -6.62 0.13 -2.14
C ALA A 86 -5.64 1.03 -2.90
N ILE A 87 -4.58 1.43 -2.24
CA ILE A 87 -3.49 2.20 -2.85
C ILE A 87 -2.81 1.35 -3.94
N SER A 88 -2.44 1.98 -5.04
CA SER A 88 -1.72 1.32 -6.13
C SER A 88 -0.39 0.74 -5.65
N ALA A 89 -0.08 -0.47 -6.11
CA ALA A 89 1.19 -1.12 -5.84
C ALA A 89 2.21 -0.77 -6.94
N GLN A 90 3.47 -0.54 -6.54
CA GLN A 90 4.58 -0.31 -7.46
C GLN A 90 4.90 -1.58 -8.24
N LYS A 91 5.07 -1.47 -9.57
CA LYS A 91 5.54 -2.57 -10.40
C LYS A 91 7.05 -2.75 -10.26
N ILE A 92 7.49 -3.97 -9.95
CA ILE A 92 8.91 -4.31 -9.80
C ILE A 92 9.42 -5.26 -10.89
N ALA A 93 8.53 -6.04 -11.51
CA ALA A 93 8.92 -6.91 -12.62
C ALA A 93 7.76 -7.11 -13.62
N THR A 94 8.12 -7.52 -14.83
CA THR A 94 7.21 -7.97 -15.88
C THR A 94 7.69 -9.32 -16.41
N TYR A 95 6.75 -10.23 -16.62
CA TYR A 95 7.01 -11.57 -17.13
C TYR A 95 6.18 -11.82 -18.39
N ASP A 96 6.81 -12.31 -19.45
CA ASP A 96 6.10 -12.78 -20.62
C ASP A 96 5.37 -14.08 -20.25
N ALA A 97 4.04 -14.02 -20.22
CA ALA A 97 3.20 -15.15 -19.84
C ALA A 97 2.88 -16.06 -21.02
N LEU A 98 2.31 -15.52 -22.08
CA LEU A 98 1.85 -16.31 -23.22
C LEU A 98 2.35 -15.74 -24.56
N VAL A 99 2.73 -16.62 -25.47
CA VAL A 99 3.17 -16.27 -26.82
C VAL A 99 2.11 -16.69 -27.84
N ASN A 100 1.40 -15.74 -28.38
CA ASN A 100 0.73 -15.64 -29.69
C ASN A 100 -0.50 -16.49 -30.03
N ASP A 101 -0.72 -17.72 -29.65
CA ASP A 101 -1.94 -18.47 -30.00
C ASP A 101 -2.47 -19.26 -28.80
N THR A 102 -3.49 -18.71 -28.15
CA THR A 102 -4.11 -19.33 -26.97
C THR A 102 -4.76 -20.69 -27.27
N ASN A 103 -5.03 -21.01 -28.51
CA ASN A 103 -5.70 -22.27 -28.88
C ASN A 103 -4.75 -23.47 -28.92
N SER A 104 -3.44 -23.25 -28.89
CA SER A 104 -2.43 -24.31 -29.03
C SER A 104 -1.87 -24.83 -27.71
N TYR A 105 -2.14 -24.18 -26.58
CA TYR A 105 -1.58 -24.59 -25.29
C TYR A 105 -2.30 -25.79 -24.67
N THR A 106 -1.52 -26.75 -24.19
CA THR A 106 -1.98 -27.83 -23.31
C THR A 106 -1.93 -27.42 -21.84
N ALA A 107 -2.46 -28.26 -20.95
CA ALA A 107 -2.34 -28.02 -19.51
C ALA A 107 -0.88 -28.07 -19.04
N GLU A 108 -0.08 -28.95 -19.64
CA GLU A 108 1.35 -29.11 -19.37
C GLU A 108 2.14 -27.85 -19.78
N ASP A 109 1.85 -27.30 -20.96
CA ASP A 109 2.48 -26.05 -21.44
C ASP A 109 2.19 -24.89 -20.45
N LEU A 110 0.94 -24.77 -20.02
CA LEU A 110 0.52 -23.74 -19.07
C LEU A 110 1.18 -23.97 -17.70
N GLU A 111 1.31 -25.21 -17.23
CA GLU A 111 1.98 -25.53 -15.97
C GLU A 111 3.46 -25.10 -16.02
N GLU A 112 4.16 -25.38 -17.10
CA GLU A 112 5.56 -24.97 -17.30
C GLU A 112 5.71 -23.42 -17.29
N ILE A 113 4.82 -22.73 -18.00
CA ILE A 113 4.81 -21.27 -18.06
C ILE A 113 4.61 -20.66 -16.69
N TRP A 114 3.57 -21.10 -15.96
CA TRP A 114 3.27 -20.56 -14.63
C TRP A 114 4.33 -20.94 -13.60
N ASP A 115 4.88 -22.15 -13.64
CA ASP A 115 5.99 -22.57 -12.77
C ASP A 115 7.22 -21.68 -12.97
N ARG A 116 7.57 -21.37 -14.20
CA ARG A 116 8.65 -20.45 -14.54
C ARG A 116 8.38 -19.04 -13.98
N ILE A 117 7.15 -18.51 -14.15
CA ILE A 117 6.77 -17.19 -13.68
C ILE A 117 6.83 -17.12 -12.14
N PHE A 118 6.21 -18.07 -11.42
CA PHE A 118 6.22 -18.05 -9.97
C PHE A 118 7.61 -18.27 -9.38
N ARG A 119 8.45 -19.08 -10.01
CA ARG A 119 9.85 -19.26 -9.60
C ARG A 119 10.65 -17.96 -9.76
N LYS A 120 10.47 -17.29 -10.89
CA LYS A 120 11.13 -16.00 -11.12
C LYS A 120 10.60 -14.93 -10.17
N ALA A 121 9.28 -14.87 -9.96
CA ALA A 121 8.69 -13.97 -8.98
C ALA A 121 9.22 -14.20 -7.56
N ALA A 122 9.42 -15.44 -7.15
CA ALA A 122 10.04 -15.75 -5.85
C ALA A 122 11.47 -15.19 -5.74
N SER A 123 12.27 -15.30 -6.81
CA SER A 123 13.62 -14.73 -6.86
C SER A 123 13.60 -13.21 -6.78
N ASP A 124 12.70 -12.56 -7.54
CA ASP A 124 12.59 -11.11 -7.58
C ASP A 124 12.07 -10.54 -6.23
N ILE A 125 11.18 -11.27 -5.55
CA ILE A 125 10.74 -10.95 -4.18
C ILE A 125 11.93 -10.99 -3.21
N LEU A 126 12.73 -12.04 -3.24
CA LEU A 126 13.91 -12.15 -2.36
C LEU A 126 14.91 -11.02 -2.61
N GLN A 127 15.15 -10.66 -3.87
CA GLN A 127 16.01 -9.53 -4.20
C GLN A 127 15.42 -8.21 -3.70
N PHE A 128 14.13 -7.99 -3.90
CA PHE A 128 13.43 -6.79 -3.41
C PHE A 128 13.52 -6.67 -1.88
N LEU A 129 13.28 -7.75 -1.14
CA LEU A 129 13.35 -7.77 0.33
C LEU A 129 14.76 -7.54 0.86
N LYS A 130 15.79 -7.99 0.13
CA LYS A 130 17.17 -7.70 0.46
C LYS A 130 17.52 -6.21 0.33
N GLU A 131 16.94 -5.55 -0.65
CA GLU A 131 17.12 -4.11 -0.91
C GLU A 131 16.22 -3.25 -0.01
N ASN A 132 15.07 -3.77 0.42
CA ASN A 132 14.04 -3.09 1.20
C ASN A 132 13.63 -3.95 2.41
N PRO A 133 14.51 -4.13 3.42
CA PRO A 133 14.29 -5.09 4.51
C PRO A 133 13.20 -4.64 5.50
N ASP A 134 12.84 -3.36 5.55
CA ASP A 134 11.83 -2.82 6.47
C ASP A 134 10.73 -2.08 5.69
N ALA A 135 9.54 -2.66 5.70
CA ALA A 135 8.38 -2.09 5.04
C ALA A 135 8.00 -0.70 5.59
N ASN A 136 8.31 -0.40 6.86
CA ASN A 136 7.95 0.88 7.48
C ASN A 136 8.81 2.05 6.94
N THR A 137 9.99 1.76 6.43
CA THR A 137 10.89 2.77 5.85
C THR A 137 10.83 2.83 4.33
N PHE A 138 9.97 2.01 3.71
CA PHE A 138 9.84 1.96 2.26
C PHE A 138 9.22 3.25 1.70
N PHE A 139 9.91 3.83 0.71
CA PHE A 139 9.38 4.90 -0.14
C PHE A 139 9.30 4.42 -1.59
N PRO A 140 8.16 4.65 -2.27
CA PRO A 140 8.03 4.33 -3.69
C PRO A 140 9.06 5.08 -4.54
N ASP A 141 9.60 4.41 -5.54
CA ASP A 141 10.48 5.02 -6.53
C ASP A 141 9.65 5.90 -7.49
N GLU A 142 9.90 7.20 -7.47
CA GLU A 142 9.19 8.18 -8.32
C GLU A 142 9.28 7.85 -9.82
N SER A 143 10.40 7.26 -10.25
CA SER A 143 10.61 6.88 -11.66
C SER A 143 9.75 5.69 -12.09
N LYS A 144 9.26 4.90 -11.14
CA LYS A 144 8.47 3.69 -11.38
C LYS A 144 6.95 3.90 -11.14
N VAL A 145 6.55 5.11 -10.78
CA VAL A 145 5.12 5.47 -10.70
C VAL A 145 4.54 5.42 -12.11
N MET A 146 3.56 4.54 -12.32
CA MET A 146 2.89 4.45 -13.61
C MET A 146 2.20 5.78 -13.91
N ALA A 147 2.37 6.29 -15.13
CA ALA A 147 1.84 7.58 -15.60
C ALA A 147 0.31 7.74 -15.47
N PHE A 148 -0.42 6.67 -15.17
CA PHE A 148 -1.86 6.68 -14.93
C PHE A 148 -2.28 7.20 -13.55
N ASN A 149 -1.37 7.25 -12.57
CA ASN A 149 -1.65 7.70 -11.19
C ASN A 149 -0.80 8.93 -10.87
N ASN A 150 -1.18 10.09 -11.43
CA ASN A 150 -0.54 11.37 -11.09
C ASN A 150 -0.78 11.80 -9.64
N ASP A 151 -1.57 11.06 -8.89
CA ASP A 151 -1.99 11.45 -7.53
C ASP A 151 -1.00 11.04 -6.43
N ARG A 152 0.03 10.27 -6.75
CA ARG A 152 1.12 9.93 -5.83
C ARG A 152 0.64 9.50 -4.43
N LEU A 153 -0.52 8.85 -4.34
CA LEU A 153 -1.09 8.44 -3.05
C LEU A 153 -0.18 7.47 -2.29
N ASP A 154 0.55 6.61 -2.98
CA ASP A 154 1.55 5.72 -2.43
C ASP A 154 2.68 6.49 -1.71
N TYR A 155 3.22 7.53 -2.35
CA TYR A 155 4.24 8.39 -1.76
C TYR A 155 3.69 9.22 -0.60
N ILE A 156 2.47 9.75 -0.74
CA ILE A 156 1.78 10.49 0.33
C ILE A 156 1.57 9.56 1.54
N MET A 157 1.13 8.31 1.35
CA MET A 157 1.00 7.35 2.45
C MET A 157 2.33 7.08 3.14
N ALA A 158 3.43 6.98 2.39
CA ALA A 158 4.77 6.83 2.95
C ALA A 158 5.17 8.04 3.81
N LEU A 159 4.91 9.25 3.36
CA LEU A 159 5.16 10.48 4.13
C LEU A 159 4.35 10.51 5.42
N LEU A 160 3.05 10.26 5.34
CA LEU A 160 2.14 10.27 6.51
C LEU A 160 2.53 9.22 7.55
N HIS A 161 2.90 8.01 7.10
CA HIS A 161 3.35 6.95 8.00
C HIS A 161 4.63 7.34 8.75
N ASN A 162 5.50 8.11 8.11
CA ASN A 162 6.76 8.58 8.69
C ASN A 162 6.63 9.95 9.40
N ASN A 163 5.42 10.37 9.76
CA ASN A 163 5.10 11.63 10.44
C ASN A 163 5.62 12.89 9.69
N ARG A 164 5.62 12.84 8.37
CA ARG A 164 5.99 13.96 7.47
C ARG A 164 4.73 14.60 6.87
N GLU A 165 3.75 14.93 7.71
CA GLU A 165 2.44 15.46 7.29
C GLU A 165 2.56 16.76 6.49
N GLU A 166 3.48 17.64 6.86
CA GLU A 166 3.65 18.94 6.18
C GLU A 166 4.08 18.76 4.72
N GLU A 167 4.96 17.79 4.45
CA GLU A 167 5.38 17.47 3.09
C GLU A 167 4.25 16.81 2.28
N ALA A 168 3.49 15.91 2.91
CA ALA A 168 2.31 15.32 2.27
C ALA A 168 1.27 16.41 1.89
N ILE A 169 1.00 17.35 2.79
CA ILE A 169 0.10 18.48 2.56
C ILE A 169 0.63 19.36 1.41
N ALA A 170 1.93 19.65 1.37
CA ALA A 170 2.52 20.46 0.31
C ALA A 170 2.34 19.83 -1.08
N ILE A 171 2.55 18.52 -1.21
CA ILE A 171 2.33 17.77 -2.46
C ILE A 171 0.85 17.85 -2.87
N ILE A 172 -0.07 17.64 -1.94
CA ILE A 172 -1.51 17.72 -2.21
C ILE A 172 -1.92 19.11 -2.67
N MET A 173 -1.44 20.15 -1.99
CA MET A 173 -1.75 21.53 -2.35
C MET A 173 -1.19 21.91 -3.73
N GLU A 174 0.01 21.44 -4.07
CA GLU A 174 0.57 21.62 -5.40
C GLU A 174 -0.28 20.92 -6.47
N ALA A 175 -0.72 19.69 -6.22
CA ALA A 175 -1.58 18.96 -7.13
C ALA A 175 -2.92 19.68 -7.35
N LYS A 176 -3.56 20.16 -6.27
CA LYS A 176 -4.83 20.92 -6.33
C LYS A 176 -4.66 22.25 -7.06
N ASN A 177 -3.56 22.95 -6.88
CA ASN A 177 -3.26 24.19 -7.60
C ASN A 177 -3.10 23.99 -9.13
N LYS A 178 -2.72 22.78 -9.54
CA LYS A 178 -2.65 22.36 -10.95
C LYS A 178 -3.96 21.73 -11.46
N ASP A 179 -5.05 21.81 -10.70
CA ASP A 179 -6.34 21.14 -10.95
C ASP A 179 -6.22 19.60 -11.14
N HIS A 180 -5.19 19.02 -10.55
CA HIS A 180 -5.07 17.56 -10.47
C HIS A 180 -5.97 17.05 -9.35
N LYS A 181 -6.86 16.12 -9.71
CA LYS A 181 -7.79 15.49 -8.75
C LYS A 181 -7.31 14.09 -8.41
N CYS A 182 -7.48 13.71 -7.17
CA CYS A 182 -7.28 12.32 -6.78
C CYS A 182 -8.26 11.42 -7.56
N TYR A 183 -7.78 10.27 -8.04
CA TYR A 183 -8.64 9.33 -8.77
C TYR A 183 -9.73 8.71 -7.88
N MET A 184 -9.50 8.62 -6.57
CA MET A 184 -10.48 8.15 -5.61
C MET A 184 -11.44 9.26 -5.21
N ARG A 185 -12.72 9.05 -5.46
CA ARG A 185 -13.79 10.02 -5.16
C ARG A 185 -14.72 9.47 -4.09
N PHE A 186 -15.11 10.35 -3.18
CA PHE A 186 -16.05 10.11 -2.10
C PHE A 186 -17.22 11.09 -2.20
N PRO A 187 -18.36 10.85 -1.52
CA PRO A 187 -19.49 11.77 -1.54
C PRO A 187 -19.15 13.20 -1.12
N ASN A 188 -18.17 13.39 -0.25
CA ASN A 188 -17.78 14.68 0.33
C ASN A 188 -16.46 15.26 -0.23
N GLY A 189 -16.02 14.79 -1.38
CA GLY A 189 -14.76 15.23 -1.98
C GLY A 189 -13.95 14.11 -2.59
N ASP A 190 -12.68 14.35 -2.82
CA ASP A 190 -11.76 13.32 -3.30
C ASP A 190 -10.80 12.83 -2.20
N GLY A 191 -9.90 11.93 -2.57
CA GLY A 191 -8.94 11.38 -1.61
C GLY A 191 -8.01 12.42 -1.01
N TYR A 192 -7.68 13.49 -1.71
CA TYR A 192 -6.88 14.59 -1.18
C TYR A 192 -7.62 15.37 -0.08
N ASP A 193 -8.93 15.59 -0.27
CA ASP A 193 -9.75 16.25 0.75
C ASP A 193 -9.82 15.41 2.03
N ALA A 194 -9.97 14.09 1.89
CA ALA A 194 -9.98 13.16 3.01
C ALA A 194 -8.66 13.20 3.81
N ILE A 195 -7.52 13.22 3.11
CA ILE A 195 -6.18 13.29 3.73
C ILE A 195 -6.01 14.62 4.48
N LEU A 196 -6.34 15.75 3.86
CA LEU A 196 -6.22 17.06 4.48
C LEU A 196 -7.06 17.17 5.76
N GLU A 197 -8.29 16.66 5.72
CA GLU A 197 -9.17 16.63 6.89
C GLU A 197 -8.62 15.73 8.02
N TRP A 198 -8.06 14.57 7.67
CA TRP A 198 -7.43 13.67 8.63
C TRP A 198 -6.19 14.31 9.28
N CYS A 199 -5.30 14.94 8.52
CA CYS A 199 -4.14 15.66 9.05
C CYS A 199 -4.56 16.78 10.00
N LYS A 200 -5.60 17.55 9.65
CA LYS A 200 -6.15 18.62 10.49
C LYS A 200 -6.63 18.07 11.84
N LYS A 201 -7.43 17.01 11.84
CA LYS A 201 -7.95 16.38 13.08
C LYS A 201 -6.82 15.85 13.96
N ARG A 202 -5.79 15.26 13.36
CA ARG A 202 -4.63 14.75 14.09
C ARG A 202 -3.86 15.86 14.79
N LYS A 203 -3.64 17.00 14.12
CA LYS A 203 -2.99 18.18 14.69
C LYS A 203 -3.79 18.75 15.86
N GLU A 204 -5.09 18.94 15.71
CA GLU A 204 -5.97 19.42 16.78
C GLU A 204 -5.99 18.49 18.02
N SER A 205 -5.89 17.19 17.80
CA SER A 205 -5.83 16.20 18.88
C SER A 205 -4.50 16.27 19.64
N THR A 206 -3.39 16.50 18.94
CA THR A 206 -2.05 16.63 19.52
C THR A 206 -1.92 17.92 20.34
N GLU A 207 -2.48 19.02 19.86
CA GLU A 207 -2.50 20.31 20.59
C GLU A 207 -3.31 20.23 21.90
N LYS A 208 -4.44 19.52 21.89
CA LYS A 208 -5.26 19.30 23.10
C LYS A 208 -4.61 18.39 24.15
N CYS A 209 -3.71 17.52 23.75
CA CYS A 209 -2.97 16.61 24.64
C CYS A 209 -1.65 17.19 25.15
N SER A 210 -1.20 18.34 24.67
CA SER A 210 -0.04 19.03 25.20
C SER A 210 -0.39 19.58 26.59
N PRO A 211 0.23 19.10 27.68
CA PRO A 211 -0.03 19.65 29.02
C PRO A 211 0.41 21.11 29.00
N ASP A 212 -0.53 21.98 29.41
CA ASP A 212 -0.35 23.42 29.52
C ASP A 212 1.00 23.69 30.19
N THR A 213 1.94 24.29 29.46
CA THR A 213 3.30 24.58 29.92
C THR A 213 3.26 25.50 31.16
N THR A 214 2.15 26.21 31.34
CA THR A 214 1.85 27.04 32.53
C THR A 214 1.75 26.24 33.82
N THR A 215 1.24 25.00 33.77
CA THR A 215 1.09 24.15 34.97
C THR A 215 2.43 23.57 35.42
N ARG A 216 3.37 23.36 34.49
CA ARG A 216 4.70 22.80 34.79
C ARG A 216 5.60 23.79 35.54
N ASN A 217 5.52 25.07 35.20
CA ASN A 217 6.27 26.12 35.86
C ASN A 217 5.76 26.35 37.29
N SER A 218 4.43 26.28 37.50
CA SER A 218 3.86 26.44 38.87
C SER A 218 4.20 25.28 39.83
N PHE A 219 4.45 24.08 39.27
CA PHE A 219 4.84 22.92 40.07
C PHE A 219 6.33 22.94 40.46
N ILE A 220 7.19 23.40 39.56
CA ILE A 220 8.64 23.58 39.82
C ILE A 220 8.88 24.72 40.82
N ASP A 221 8.15 25.82 40.75
CA ASP A 221 8.22 26.92 41.68
C ASP A 221 7.74 26.51 43.09
N LYS A 222 6.72 25.66 43.21
CA LYS A 222 6.26 25.12 44.51
C LYS A 222 7.27 24.18 45.16
N ILE A 223 8.00 23.38 44.38
CA ILE A 223 9.05 22.46 44.88
C ILE A 223 10.30 23.28 45.28
N GLY A 224 10.72 24.24 44.48
CA GLY A 224 11.83 25.15 44.77
C GLY A 224 11.66 25.90 46.06
N ASN A 225 10.47 26.48 46.31
CA ASN A 225 10.15 27.21 47.53
C ASN A 225 10.04 26.32 48.79
N LYS A 226 9.77 25.02 48.63
CA LYS A 226 9.72 24.07 49.73
C LYS A 226 11.13 23.63 50.17
N LEU A 227 12.05 23.47 49.24
CA LEU A 227 13.43 23.10 49.53
C LEU A 227 14.22 24.24 50.17
N VAL A 228 14.00 25.50 49.79
CA VAL A 228 14.65 26.66 50.42
C VAL A 228 14.24 26.81 51.92
N LYS A 229 13.04 26.38 52.34
CA LYS A 229 12.61 26.42 53.71
C LYS A 229 13.21 25.31 54.59
N ILE A 230 13.73 24.23 54.02
CA ILE A 230 14.35 23.11 54.75
C ILE A 230 15.82 23.40 55.08
N PHE A 231 16.51 24.22 54.26
CA PHE A 231 17.92 24.56 54.47
C PHE A 231 18.15 25.87 55.24
N LYS A 232 17.10 26.50 55.82
CA LYS A 232 17.19 27.68 56.65
C LYS A 232 16.82 27.42 58.13
N LYS A 233 16.84 26.19 58.55
CA LYS A 233 16.82 25.76 59.94
C LYS A 233 18.11 24.96 60.21
#